data_578b839470d080dba0f722f44e0a931e
#
_entry.id   578b839470d080dba0f722f44e0a931e
#
_cell.length_a   1.000
_cell.length_b   1.000
_cell.length_c   1.000
_cell.angle_alpha   90.00
_cell.angle_beta   90.00
_cell.angle_gamma   90.00
#
_symmetry.space_group_name_H-M   'P 1'
#
loop_
_entity.id
_entity.type
_entity.pdbx_description
1 polymer ?
#
loop_
_entity_poly.entity_id
_entity_poly.type
_entity_poly.pdbx_seq_one_letter_code
_entity_poly.pdbx_strand_id
1 'polypeptide(L)'
;MFIGFDYGTANCSVAVMRENTPQLLTLENGSALLPSMLCAPTREAVSEWLYRHHDVPTHSDENQALLRRAIAANRDEDIEVLRNSVQFGLASLHQYVEDPEEVYFVKSPKSFLGASGLKPQQVALFEDLVCAMMLHIKLQAESQLPEQIDQAVIGRPINFQGLGGDEANAQAQG
;
A
#
# COMPACT_ATOMS: atom_id res chain seq x y z
N MET A 1 4.90 16.08 -12.23
CA MET A 1 3.96 15.54 -13.25
C MET A 1 2.65 15.11 -12.59
N PHE A 2 1.54 15.32 -13.26
CA PHE A 2 0.17 15.01 -12.78
C PHE A 2 -0.27 13.64 -13.27
N ILE A 3 -0.83 12.81 -12.38
CA ILE A 3 -1.39 11.49 -12.73
C ILE A 3 -2.82 11.32 -12.26
N GLY A 4 -3.58 10.44 -12.93
CA GLY A 4 -4.80 9.84 -12.42
C GLY A 4 -4.49 8.50 -11.78
N PHE A 5 -4.95 8.27 -10.56
CA PHE A 5 -4.69 7.05 -9.80
C PHE A 5 -6.01 6.43 -9.34
N ASP A 6 -6.30 5.24 -9.83
CA ASP A 6 -7.42 4.42 -9.35
C ASP A 6 -6.90 3.38 -8.38
N TYR A 7 -7.20 3.57 -7.10
CA TYR A 7 -6.91 2.61 -6.05
C TYR A 7 -8.16 1.79 -5.73
N GLY A 8 -8.37 0.73 -6.48
CA GLY A 8 -9.49 -0.18 -6.31
C GLY A 8 -9.27 -1.22 -5.20
N THR A 9 -10.34 -1.88 -4.78
CA THR A 9 -10.26 -3.01 -3.84
C THR A 9 -9.73 -4.29 -4.49
N ALA A 10 -9.97 -4.48 -5.78
CA ALA A 10 -9.50 -5.63 -6.54
C ALA A 10 -8.20 -5.34 -7.30
N ASN A 11 -8.13 -4.21 -7.99
CA ASN A 11 -6.98 -3.81 -8.80
C ASN A 11 -6.74 -2.31 -8.68
N CYS A 12 -5.48 -1.93 -8.92
CA CYS A 12 -5.04 -0.55 -9.03
C CYS A 12 -4.61 -0.24 -10.47
N SER A 13 -4.74 1.00 -10.89
CA SER A 13 -4.23 1.48 -12.18
C SER A 13 -3.80 2.94 -12.10
N VAL A 14 -2.90 3.32 -13.01
CA VAL A 14 -2.41 4.71 -13.14
C VAL A 14 -2.54 5.16 -14.58
N ALA A 15 -3.00 6.38 -14.79
CA ALA A 15 -3.07 7.02 -16.10
C ALA A 15 -2.33 8.36 -16.09
N VAL A 16 -1.73 8.68 -17.22
CA VAL A 16 -1.17 10.01 -17.54
C VAL A 16 -1.84 10.59 -18.74
N MET A 17 -1.90 11.92 -18.81
CA MET A 17 -2.37 12.61 -20.01
C MET A 17 -1.21 12.76 -20.99
N ARG A 18 -1.36 12.20 -22.20
CA ARG A 18 -0.45 12.41 -23.33
C ARG A 18 -1.27 12.93 -24.51
N GLU A 19 -0.90 14.09 -25.02
CA GLU A 19 -1.58 14.72 -26.17
C GLU A 19 -3.11 14.80 -26.00
N ASN A 20 -3.56 15.21 -24.81
CA ASN A 20 -4.97 15.26 -24.38
C ASN A 20 -5.72 13.91 -24.36
N THR A 21 -5.01 12.79 -24.38
CA THR A 21 -5.58 11.46 -24.27
C THR A 21 -5.05 10.75 -23.02
N PRO A 22 -5.91 10.16 -22.17
CA PRO A 22 -5.45 9.38 -21.04
C PRO A 22 -4.81 8.07 -21.51
N GLN A 23 -3.61 7.78 -21.01
CA GLN A 23 -2.90 6.54 -21.25
C GLN A 23 -2.61 5.83 -19.93
N LEU A 24 -2.99 4.55 -19.85
CA LEU A 24 -2.64 3.69 -18.74
C LEU A 24 -1.16 3.34 -18.77
N LEU A 25 -0.51 3.41 -17.61
CA LEU A 25 0.85 2.92 -17.41
C LEU A 25 0.85 1.43 -17.08
N THR A 26 1.92 0.75 -17.44
CA THR A 26 2.13 -0.67 -17.09
C THR A 26 2.58 -0.77 -15.64
N LEU A 27 1.90 -1.56 -14.82
CA LEU A 27 2.21 -1.71 -13.40
C LEU A 27 2.85 -3.06 -13.05
N GLU A 28 2.50 -4.12 -13.76
CA GLU A 28 3.05 -5.45 -13.48
C GLU A 28 3.07 -6.30 -14.76
N ASN A 29 4.23 -6.87 -15.11
CA ASN A 29 4.42 -7.86 -16.19
C ASN A 29 3.69 -7.52 -17.52
N GLY A 30 3.73 -6.25 -17.93
CA GLY A 30 3.04 -5.78 -19.13
C GLY A 30 1.57 -5.46 -18.94
N SER A 31 0.99 -5.68 -17.76
CA SER A 31 -0.38 -5.32 -17.41
C SER A 31 -0.47 -3.90 -16.87
N ALA A 32 -1.51 -3.17 -17.27
CA ALA A 32 -1.86 -1.88 -16.67
C ALA A 32 -2.58 -2.04 -15.32
N LEU A 33 -3.05 -3.24 -14.99
CA LEU A 33 -3.71 -3.54 -13.73
C LEU A 33 -2.74 -4.24 -12.78
N LEU A 34 -2.64 -3.73 -11.55
CA LEU A 34 -1.95 -4.37 -10.44
C LEU A 34 -3.00 -4.89 -9.46
N PRO A 35 -3.08 -6.21 -9.19
CA PRO A 35 -3.94 -6.71 -8.14
C PRO A 35 -3.64 -6.05 -6.79
N SER A 36 -4.68 -5.66 -6.06
CA SER A 36 -4.57 -5.00 -4.75
C SER A 36 -4.20 -6.01 -3.68
N MET A 37 -2.98 -6.53 -3.74
CA MET A 37 -2.41 -7.55 -2.86
C MET A 37 -0.99 -7.20 -2.51
N LEU A 38 -0.56 -7.59 -1.31
CA LEU A 38 0.84 -7.56 -0.90
C LEU A 38 1.16 -8.73 0.02
N CYS A 39 2.43 -9.11 0.07
CA CYS A 39 2.95 -10.01 1.08
C CYS A 39 4.31 -9.53 1.60
N ALA A 40 4.64 -9.94 2.79
CA ALA A 40 5.89 -9.68 3.47
C ALA A 40 6.24 -10.87 4.38
N PRO A 41 7.48 -10.99 4.86
CA PRO A 41 7.84 -12.02 5.84
C PRO A 41 6.97 -11.94 7.10
N THR A 42 6.71 -10.73 7.58
CA THR A 42 5.81 -10.46 8.71
C THR A 42 5.00 -9.21 8.45
N ARG A 43 3.96 -9.00 9.25
CA ARG A 43 3.21 -7.75 9.29
C ARG A 43 4.11 -6.56 9.63
N GLU A 44 5.00 -6.74 10.58
CA GLU A 44 5.97 -5.76 11.07
C GLU A 44 6.99 -5.37 9.99
N ALA A 45 7.33 -6.29 9.09
CA ALA A 45 8.24 -6.04 7.99
C ALA A 45 7.71 -4.97 7.01
N VAL A 46 6.40 -4.81 6.86
CA VAL A 46 5.81 -3.76 6.01
C VAL A 46 6.15 -2.37 6.53
N SER A 47 5.97 -2.13 7.84
CA SER A 47 6.30 -0.84 8.46
C SER A 47 7.79 -0.55 8.39
N GLU A 48 8.65 -1.52 8.67
CA GLU A 48 10.10 -1.36 8.58
C GLU A 48 10.55 -1.08 7.14
N TRP A 49 10.01 -1.80 6.15
CA TRP A 49 10.24 -1.58 4.73
C TRP A 49 9.88 -0.16 4.30
N LEU A 50 8.70 0.32 4.70
CA LEU A 50 8.18 1.63 4.33
C LEU A 50 9.03 2.77 4.89
N TYR A 51 9.33 2.74 6.18
CA TYR A 51 9.96 3.86 6.88
C TYR A 51 11.50 3.82 6.85
N ARG A 52 12.12 2.64 6.82
CA ARG A 52 13.59 2.51 6.83
C ARG A 52 14.21 2.32 5.46
N HIS A 53 13.55 1.61 4.54
CA HIS A 53 14.10 1.32 3.22
C HIS A 53 13.62 2.27 2.14
N HIS A 54 12.53 2.98 2.36
CA HIS A 54 11.99 3.97 1.44
C HIS A 54 11.89 5.39 2.01
N ASP A 55 12.40 5.59 3.24
CA ASP A 55 12.51 6.90 3.88
C ASP A 55 11.18 7.69 3.92
N VAL A 56 10.05 7.00 3.99
CA VAL A 56 8.75 7.64 4.15
C VAL A 56 8.70 8.26 5.56
N PRO A 57 8.40 9.56 5.70
CA PRO A 57 8.37 10.19 7.00
C PRO A 57 7.20 9.67 7.84
N THR A 58 7.47 9.37 9.11
CA THR A 58 6.39 9.10 10.08
C THR A 58 5.68 10.42 10.41
N HIS A 59 4.36 10.43 10.36
CA HIS A 59 3.54 11.63 10.51
C HIS A 59 2.78 11.69 11.85
N SER A 60 2.89 10.66 12.68
CA SER A 60 2.27 10.62 14.02
C SER A 60 3.14 9.89 15.03
N ASP A 61 2.85 10.12 16.32
CA ASP A 61 3.51 9.39 17.42
C ASP A 61 3.15 7.91 17.39
N GLU A 62 1.93 7.56 16.93
CA GLU A 62 1.47 6.19 16.74
C GLU A 62 2.28 5.46 15.68
N ASN A 63 2.54 6.09 14.53
CA ASN A 63 3.38 5.52 13.48
C ASN A 63 4.82 5.30 13.97
N GLN A 64 5.39 6.26 14.72
CA GLN A 64 6.73 6.11 15.30
C GLN A 64 6.79 4.98 16.32
N ALA A 65 5.77 4.85 17.18
CA ALA A 65 5.69 3.78 18.15
C ALA A 65 5.49 2.41 17.48
N LEU A 66 4.69 2.35 16.40
CA LEU A 66 4.51 1.15 15.60
C LEU A 66 5.83 0.72 14.95
N LEU A 67 6.55 1.65 14.32
CA LEU A 67 7.85 1.37 13.70
C LEU A 67 8.86 0.82 14.71
N ARG A 68 9.00 1.45 15.89
CA ARG A 68 9.92 0.95 16.94
C ARG A 68 9.59 -0.48 17.36
N ARG A 69 8.29 -0.80 17.52
CA ARG A 69 7.85 -2.15 17.87
C ARG A 69 8.08 -3.13 16.72
N ALA A 70 7.83 -2.70 15.49
CA ALA A 70 8.05 -3.52 14.30
C ALA A 70 9.52 -3.92 14.16
N ILE A 71 10.45 -2.98 14.31
CA ILE A 71 11.90 -3.25 14.25
C ILE A 71 12.33 -4.20 15.36
N ALA A 72 11.81 -4.02 16.59
CA ALA A 72 12.13 -4.90 17.70
C ALA A 72 11.61 -6.32 17.45
N ALA A 73 10.37 -6.47 17.00
CA ALA A 73 9.77 -7.78 16.71
C ALA A 73 10.52 -8.51 15.60
N ASN A 74 10.84 -7.85 14.48
CA ASN A 74 11.61 -8.45 13.39
C ASN A 74 12.98 -8.93 13.86
N ARG A 75 13.68 -8.12 14.68
CA ARG A 75 14.98 -8.51 15.25
C ARG A 75 14.86 -9.70 16.21
N ASP A 76 13.84 -9.74 17.06
CA ASP A 76 13.64 -10.80 18.02
C ASP A 76 13.29 -12.14 17.34
N GLU A 77 12.73 -12.10 16.13
CA GLU A 77 12.41 -13.25 15.28
C GLU A 77 13.49 -13.54 14.22
N ASP A 78 14.66 -12.88 14.29
CA ASP A 78 15.75 -12.98 13.31
C ASP A 78 15.32 -12.70 11.85
N ILE A 79 14.32 -11.84 11.65
CA ILE A 79 13.84 -11.46 10.33
C ILE A 79 14.64 -10.26 9.82
N GLU A 80 15.33 -10.46 8.70
CA GLU A 80 16.00 -9.39 7.97
C GLU A 80 15.06 -8.79 6.93
N VAL A 81 14.77 -7.50 7.08
CA VAL A 81 13.95 -6.76 6.11
C VAL A 81 14.85 -6.06 5.10
N LEU A 82 14.67 -6.41 3.83
CA LEU A 82 15.39 -5.85 2.68
C LEU A 82 14.44 -5.03 1.81
N ARG A 83 14.98 -4.29 0.84
CA ARG A 83 14.18 -3.52 -0.12
C ARG A 83 13.18 -4.35 -0.92
N ASN A 84 13.45 -5.61 -1.16
CA ASN A 84 12.60 -6.55 -1.87
C ASN A 84 11.81 -7.49 -0.96
N SER A 85 11.81 -7.27 0.35
CA SER A 85 11.08 -8.12 1.31
C SER A 85 9.56 -8.02 1.18
N VAL A 86 9.06 -6.90 0.66
CA VAL A 86 7.62 -6.73 0.41
C VAL A 86 7.34 -6.91 -1.08
N GLN A 87 6.44 -7.82 -1.41
CA GLN A 87 5.99 -8.12 -2.77
C GLN A 87 4.57 -7.64 -2.98
N PHE A 88 4.21 -7.31 -4.22
CA PHE A 88 2.92 -6.73 -4.57
C PHE A 88 2.30 -7.45 -5.77
N GLY A 89 0.97 -7.33 -5.92
CA GLY A 89 0.26 -7.87 -7.06
C GLY A 89 0.37 -9.40 -7.19
N LEU A 90 0.51 -9.91 -8.41
CA LEU A 90 0.64 -11.34 -8.68
C LEU A 90 1.90 -11.95 -8.07
N ALA A 91 2.99 -11.20 -7.97
CA ALA A 91 4.20 -11.68 -7.30
C ALA A 91 3.93 -12.03 -5.83
N SER A 92 3.12 -11.23 -5.13
CA SER A 92 2.71 -11.53 -3.75
C SER A 92 1.83 -12.78 -3.65
N LEU A 93 0.94 -12.98 -4.62
CA LEU A 93 0.09 -14.17 -4.67
C LEU A 93 0.91 -15.44 -4.93
N HIS A 94 1.88 -15.39 -5.85
CA HIS A 94 2.77 -16.51 -6.13
C HIS A 94 3.55 -16.91 -4.89
N GLN A 95 4.15 -15.94 -4.18
CA GLN A 95 4.88 -16.23 -2.97
C GLN A 95 3.99 -16.82 -1.87
N TYR A 96 2.78 -16.31 -1.71
CA TYR A 96 1.81 -16.87 -0.76
C TYR A 96 1.41 -18.31 -1.10
N VAL A 97 1.23 -18.64 -2.37
CA VAL A 97 0.87 -20.01 -2.81
C VAL A 97 2.04 -20.98 -2.60
N GLU A 98 3.27 -20.52 -2.78
CA GLU A 98 4.47 -21.34 -2.56
C GLU A 98 4.71 -21.62 -1.07
N ASP A 99 4.44 -20.65 -0.20
CA ASP A 99 4.80 -20.75 1.22
C ASP A 99 3.77 -20.04 2.13
N PRO A 100 2.53 -20.56 2.21
CA PRO A 100 1.41 -19.84 2.83
C PRO A 100 1.54 -19.67 4.34
N GLU A 101 2.37 -20.48 5.02
CA GLU A 101 2.59 -20.39 6.47
C GLU A 101 3.73 -19.44 6.85
N GLU A 102 4.63 -19.15 5.92
CA GLU A 102 5.85 -18.36 6.16
C GLU A 102 5.71 -16.89 5.74
N VAL A 103 4.56 -16.49 5.19
CA VAL A 103 4.36 -15.12 4.73
C VAL A 103 3.08 -14.50 5.28
N TYR A 104 3.19 -13.22 5.61
CA TYR A 104 2.03 -12.37 5.88
C TYR A 104 1.46 -11.87 4.54
N PHE A 105 0.26 -12.32 4.20
CA PHE A 105 -0.42 -11.98 2.94
C PHE A 105 -1.68 -11.16 3.20
N VAL A 106 -1.84 -10.07 2.46
CA VAL A 106 -3.01 -9.21 2.53
C VAL A 106 -3.61 -9.00 1.16
N LYS A 107 -4.91 -9.29 1.06
CA LYS A 107 -5.74 -8.98 -0.10
C LYS A 107 -6.61 -7.76 0.21
N SER A 108 -6.67 -6.83 -0.72
CA SER A 108 -7.50 -5.63 -0.61
C SER A 108 -7.23 -4.79 0.66
N PRO A 109 -6.02 -4.24 0.86
CA PRO A 109 -5.71 -3.44 2.05
C PRO A 109 -6.70 -2.28 2.27
N LYS A 110 -7.23 -1.71 1.19
CA LYS A 110 -8.26 -0.65 1.23
C LYS A 110 -9.54 -1.07 1.93
N SER A 111 -9.87 -2.36 1.98
CA SER A 111 -11.09 -2.86 2.63
C SER A 111 -11.12 -2.62 4.13
N PHE A 112 -9.97 -2.39 4.76
CA PHE A 112 -9.88 -2.06 6.18
C PHE A 112 -10.16 -0.59 6.49
N LEU A 113 -10.11 0.30 5.48
CA LEU A 113 -10.47 1.70 5.65
C LEU A 113 -11.96 1.82 5.97
N GLY A 114 -12.29 2.64 6.96
CA GLY A 114 -13.67 2.83 7.41
C GLY A 114 -14.22 1.75 8.34
N ALA A 115 -13.41 0.75 8.74
CA ALA A 115 -13.81 -0.21 9.76
C ALA A 115 -13.96 0.49 11.11
N SER A 116 -15.10 0.28 11.79
CA SER A 116 -15.38 0.88 13.11
C SER A 116 -14.73 0.07 14.24
N GLY A 117 -14.43 0.74 15.36
CA GLY A 117 -13.94 0.09 16.58
C GLY A 117 -12.46 -0.34 16.55
N LEU A 118 -11.69 0.13 15.59
CA LEU A 118 -10.26 -0.12 15.51
C LEU A 118 -9.51 0.69 16.58
N LYS A 119 -8.49 0.06 17.17
CA LYS A 119 -7.53 0.75 18.04
C LYS A 119 -6.57 1.60 17.20
N PRO A 120 -6.02 2.72 17.72
CA PRO A 120 -5.08 3.57 16.97
C PRO A 120 -3.92 2.79 16.33
N GLN A 121 -3.41 1.77 16.99
CA GLN A 121 -2.33 0.91 16.47
C GLN A 121 -2.75 0.07 15.25
N GLN A 122 -4.02 -0.34 15.20
CA GLN A 122 -4.56 -1.08 14.06
C GLN A 122 -4.78 -0.14 12.87
N VAL A 123 -5.26 1.07 13.15
CA VAL A 123 -5.40 2.12 12.12
C VAL A 123 -4.02 2.42 11.51
N ALA A 124 -3.01 2.71 12.33
CA ALA A 124 -1.64 2.97 11.86
C ALA A 124 -1.07 1.83 11.00
N LEU A 125 -1.35 0.57 11.35
CA LEU A 125 -0.94 -0.57 10.53
C LEU A 125 -1.66 -0.58 9.17
N PHE A 126 -2.96 -0.33 9.15
CA PHE A 126 -3.72 -0.30 7.88
C PHE A 126 -3.31 0.87 6.99
N GLU A 127 -2.99 2.01 7.58
CA GLU A 127 -2.37 3.15 6.88
C GLU A 127 -1.04 2.73 6.24
N ASP A 128 -0.18 2.03 6.96
CA ASP A 128 1.09 1.53 6.44
C ASP A 128 0.90 0.58 5.25
N LEU A 129 -0.08 -0.33 5.31
CA LEU A 129 -0.40 -1.25 4.21
C LEU A 129 -0.85 -0.49 2.95
N VAL A 130 -1.72 0.49 3.11
CA VAL A 130 -2.19 1.32 2.00
C VAL A 130 -1.05 2.17 1.44
N CYS A 131 -0.26 2.79 2.31
CA CYS A 131 0.89 3.60 1.94
C CYS A 131 1.95 2.77 1.17
N ALA A 132 2.21 1.53 1.60
CA ALA A 132 3.13 0.63 0.92
C ALA A 132 2.65 0.31 -0.51
N MET A 133 1.36 0.00 -0.70
CA MET A 133 0.76 -0.20 -2.03
C MET A 133 0.91 1.04 -2.90
N MET A 134 0.57 2.21 -2.38
CA MET A 134 0.63 3.47 -3.12
C MET A 134 2.06 3.82 -3.50
N LEU A 135 3.03 3.62 -2.59
CA LEU A 135 4.44 3.85 -2.87
C LEU A 135 4.96 2.92 -3.97
N HIS A 136 4.64 1.62 -3.90
CA HIS A 136 5.03 0.68 -4.94
C HIS A 136 4.49 1.10 -6.32
N ILE A 137 3.21 1.46 -6.40
CA ILE A 137 2.57 1.91 -7.64
C ILE A 137 3.22 3.20 -8.16
N LYS A 138 3.50 4.15 -7.27
CA LYS A 138 4.22 5.38 -7.63
C LYS A 138 5.58 5.07 -8.25
N LEU A 139 6.38 4.20 -7.63
CA LEU A 139 7.70 3.82 -8.13
C LEU A 139 7.61 3.11 -9.49
N GLN A 140 6.63 2.21 -9.68
CA GLN A 140 6.40 1.56 -10.98
C GLN A 140 5.99 2.56 -12.06
N ALA A 141 5.14 3.53 -11.73
CA ALA A 141 4.76 4.59 -12.66
C ALA A 141 5.93 5.50 -13.01
N GLU A 142 6.70 5.95 -12.03
CA GLU A 142 7.86 6.83 -12.23
C GLU A 142 8.96 6.18 -13.07
N SER A 143 9.12 4.86 -13.02
CA SER A 143 10.09 4.14 -13.86
C SER A 143 9.81 4.28 -15.37
N GLN A 144 8.61 4.68 -15.76
CA GLN A 144 8.15 4.84 -17.15
C GLN A 144 7.99 6.31 -17.57
N LEU A 145 8.22 7.23 -16.64
CA LEU A 145 7.99 8.66 -16.84
C LEU A 145 9.33 9.43 -16.82
N PRO A 146 9.45 10.52 -17.61
CA PRO A 146 10.66 11.34 -17.60
C PRO A 146 10.80 12.21 -16.37
N GLU A 147 9.71 12.40 -15.60
CA GLU A 147 9.63 13.28 -14.45
C GLU A 147 9.03 12.54 -13.26
N GLN A 148 9.37 12.99 -12.05
CA GLN A 148 8.75 12.49 -10.83
C GLN A 148 7.28 12.91 -10.73
N ILE A 149 6.49 12.07 -10.07
CA ILE A 149 5.09 12.35 -9.77
C ILE A 149 5.03 13.23 -8.52
N ASP A 150 4.49 14.42 -8.67
CA ASP A 150 4.31 15.41 -7.60
C ASP A 150 2.85 15.63 -7.23
N GLN A 151 1.93 15.25 -8.12
CA GLN A 151 0.50 15.40 -7.91
C GLN A 151 -0.29 14.22 -8.48
N ALA A 152 -1.32 13.81 -7.76
CA ALA A 152 -2.22 12.76 -8.19
C ALA A 152 -3.69 13.11 -7.92
N VAL A 153 -4.57 12.78 -8.88
CA VAL A 153 -6.01 12.69 -8.62
C VAL A 153 -6.33 11.25 -8.29
N ILE A 154 -6.82 11.02 -7.08
CA ILE A 154 -7.16 9.69 -6.58
C ILE A 154 -8.67 9.50 -6.64
N GLY A 155 -9.11 8.46 -7.37
CA GLY A 155 -10.50 8.00 -7.35
C GLY A 155 -10.84 7.40 -5.98
N ARG A 156 -12.00 7.78 -5.44
CA ARG A 156 -12.50 7.23 -4.17
C ARG A 156 -13.91 6.69 -4.32
N PRO A 157 -14.30 5.65 -3.57
CA PRO A 157 -15.70 5.23 -3.51
C PRO A 157 -16.56 6.32 -2.84
N ILE A 158 -17.84 6.36 -3.21
CA ILE A 158 -18.83 7.24 -2.55
C ILE A 158 -19.06 6.76 -1.11
N ASN A 159 -19.09 5.43 -0.91
CA ASN A 159 -19.25 4.80 0.40
C ASN A 159 -18.15 3.78 0.63
N PHE A 160 -17.52 3.81 1.81
CA PHE A 160 -16.63 2.75 2.28
C PHE A 160 -17.44 1.64 2.97
N GLN A 161 -16.96 0.41 2.93
CA GLN A 161 -17.60 -0.69 3.65
C GLN A 161 -17.40 -0.50 5.16
N GLY A 162 -18.51 -0.40 5.89
CA GLY A 162 -18.52 -0.26 7.35
C GLY A 162 -19.92 0.11 7.86
N LEU A 163 -20.17 -0.08 9.15
CA LEU A 163 -21.45 0.23 9.81
C LEU A 163 -21.61 1.71 10.20
N GLY A 164 -20.70 2.59 9.79
CA GLY A 164 -20.53 3.92 10.35
C GLY A 164 -21.10 5.10 9.54
N GLY A 165 -21.65 4.90 8.34
CA GLY A 165 -22.19 6.00 7.55
C GLY A 165 -21.18 7.12 7.26
N ASP A 166 -21.57 8.38 7.43
CA ASP A 166 -20.76 9.56 7.09
C ASP A 166 -19.47 9.68 7.92
N GLU A 167 -19.48 9.26 9.18
CA GLU A 167 -18.29 9.29 10.05
C GLU A 167 -17.22 8.29 9.59
N ALA A 168 -17.62 7.08 9.21
CA ALA A 168 -16.69 6.08 8.66
C ALA A 168 -16.10 6.53 7.32
N ASN A 169 -16.90 7.19 6.48
CA ASN A 169 -16.43 7.77 5.22
C ASN A 169 -15.40 8.89 5.45
N ALA A 170 -15.63 9.76 6.43
CA ALA A 170 -14.71 10.83 6.80
C ALA A 170 -13.38 10.27 7.34
N GLN A 171 -13.43 9.27 8.20
CA GLN A 171 -12.25 8.62 8.77
C GLN A 171 -11.40 7.88 7.71
N ALA A 172 -12.05 7.26 6.71
CA ALA A 172 -11.36 6.57 5.62
C ALA A 172 -10.75 7.52 4.57
N GLN A 173 -11.08 8.81 4.63
CA GLN A 173 -10.62 9.84 3.69
C GLN A 173 -9.44 10.67 4.23
N GLY A 174 -9.22 10.67 5.56
CA GLY A 174 -8.13 11.37 6.22
C GLY A 174 -6.81 10.67 6.04
#